data_5ac5bb8aac44d1edca58f00cf8789ae7
#
_entry.id   5ac5bb8aac44d1edca58f00cf8789ae7
#
_cell.length_a   1.000
_cell.length_b   1.000
_cell.length_c   1.000
_cell.angle_alpha   90.00
_cell.angle_beta   90.00
_cell.angle_gamma   90.00
#
_symmetry.space_group_name_H-M   'P 1'
#
loop_
_entity.id
_entity.type
_entity.pdbx_description
1 polymer ?
#
loop_
_entity_poly.entity_id
_entity_poly.type
_entity_poly.pdbx_seq_one_letter_code
_entity_poly.pdbx_strand_id
1 'polypeptide(L)'
;MTIQIIYYQGKKKMKKIFSVSMFLLLLGSFAYSQQIFGMANPNIKQFIVKDKKGNLFSMNMKIEKVTEMLGTPKSSENLWEKYPEASCGFYKVQYDGISFYYYDIDNKIARIDVYNSEYFILDNNITVGTSEKNIKSNYGIPWSEQKFMDPISKRYEKEIRYSTIHTKLYFNAQTCDYYYGIGFYIDAETLNCNSFYIFWNYDN
;
A
#
# COMPACT_ATOMS: atom_id res chain seq x y z
N MET A 1 -53.83 -19.29 -35.67
CA MET A 1 -53.10 -19.89 -34.54
C MET A 1 -51.58 -19.66 -34.59
N THR A 2 -51.03 -19.21 -35.69
CA THR A 2 -49.57 -19.07 -35.92
C THR A 2 -48.96 -17.76 -35.42
N ILE A 3 -49.70 -16.69 -35.32
CA ILE A 3 -49.18 -15.36 -34.94
C ILE A 3 -48.87 -15.24 -33.44
N GLN A 4 -49.59 -15.93 -32.55
CA GLN A 4 -49.32 -15.92 -31.10
C GLN A 4 -48.04 -16.63 -30.69
N ILE A 5 -47.64 -17.67 -31.43
CA ILE A 5 -46.41 -18.43 -31.13
C ILE A 5 -45.16 -17.62 -31.44
N ILE A 6 -45.17 -16.84 -32.52
CA ILE A 6 -44.04 -16.00 -32.95
C ILE A 6 -43.82 -14.85 -31.93
N TYR A 7 -44.88 -14.27 -31.38
CA TYR A 7 -44.79 -13.23 -30.39
C TYR A 7 -44.24 -13.71 -29.03
N TYR A 8 -44.55 -14.95 -28.65
CA TYR A 8 -44.09 -15.56 -27.41
C TYR A 8 -42.61 -15.96 -27.50
N GLN A 9 -42.16 -16.43 -28.65
CA GLN A 9 -40.74 -16.78 -28.92
C GLN A 9 -39.86 -15.51 -28.92
N GLY A 10 -40.35 -14.41 -29.49
CA GLY A 10 -39.66 -13.11 -29.51
C GLY A 10 -39.45 -12.51 -28.09
N LYS A 11 -40.48 -12.58 -27.22
CA LYS A 11 -40.38 -12.14 -25.83
C LYS A 11 -39.37 -12.96 -25.00
N LYS A 12 -39.27 -14.26 -25.24
CA LYS A 12 -38.32 -15.13 -24.52
C LYS A 12 -36.87 -14.84 -24.94
N LYS A 13 -36.62 -14.56 -26.25
CA LYS A 13 -35.31 -14.20 -26.74
C LYS A 13 -34.88 -12.81 -26.23
N MET A 14 -35.80 -11.82 -26.24
CA MET A 14 -35.50 -10.48 -25.72
C MET A 14 -35.19 -10.52 -24.20
N LYS A 15 -35.93 -11.27 -23.40
CA LYS A 15 -35.64 -11.40 -21.95
C LYS A 15 -34.28 -12.01 -21.69
N LYS A 16 -33.83 -13.01 -22.49
CA LYS A 16 -32.49 -13.59 -22.37
C LYS A 16 -31.39 -12.62 -22.76
N ILE A 17 -31.57 -11.87 -23.84
CA ILE A 17 -30.60 -10.84 -24.31
C ILE A 17 -30.50 -9.72 -23.27
N PHE A 18 -31.62 -9.26 -22.72
CA PHE A 18 -31.63 -8.22 -21.69
C PHE A 18 -30.95 -8.69 -20.39
N SER A 19 -31.16 -9.94 -19.99
CA SER A 19 -30.52 -10.54 -18.79
C SER A 19 -28.99 -10.68 -18.97
N VAL A 20 -28.52 -11.12 -20.15
CA VAL A 20 -27.10 -11.23 -20.45
C VAL A 20 -26.42 -9.86 -20.54
N SER A 21 -27.07 -8.88 -21.19
CA SER A 21 -26.56 -7.52 -21.29
C SER A 21 -26.46 -6.83 -19.92
N MET A 22 -27.47 -7.02 -19.05
CA MET A 22 -27.45 -6.46 -17.70
C MET A 22 -26.38 -7.13 -16.82
N PHE A 23 -26.12 -8.41 -17.01
CA PHE A 23 -25.06 -9.12 -16.30
C PHE A 23 -23.67 -8.68 -16.74
N LEU A 24 -23.47 -8.45 -18.07
CA LEU A 24 -22.22 -7.89 -18.61
C LEU A 24 -21.98 -6.44 -18.19
N LEU A 25 -23.03 -5.62 -18.09
CA LEU A 25 -22.93 -4.25 -17.57
C LEU A 25 -22.59 -4.23 -16.07
N LEU A 26 -23.14 -5.15 -15.28
CA LEU A 26 -22.80 -5.29 -13.86
C LEU A 26 -21.36 -5.76 -13.66
N LEU A 27 -20.88 -6.72 -14.46
CA LEU A 27 -19.48 -7.15 -14.42
C LEU A 27 -18.53 -6.06 -14.88
N GLY A 28 -18.88 -5.31 -15.92
CA GLY A 28 -18.13 -4.16 -16.42
C GLY A 28 -18.06 -3.03 -15.38
N SER A 29 -19.16 -2.71 -14.71
CA SER A 29 -19.18 -1.69 -13.65
C SER A 29 -18.39 -2.14 -12.41
N PHE A 30 -18.38 -3.42 -12.07
CA PHE A 30 -17.58 -3.96 -10.96
C PHE A 30 -16.08 -3.90 -11.28
N ALA A 31 -15.67 -4.28 -12.49
CA ALA A 31 -14.29 -4.16 -12.94
C ALA A 31 -13.84 -2.68 -13.03
N TYR A 32 -14.74 -1.80 -13.49
CA TYR A 32 -14.48 -0.36 -13.62
C TYR A 32 -14.42 0.33 -12.24
N SER A 33 -15.25 -0.06 -11.27
CA SER A 33 -15.18 0.46 -9.91
C SER A 33 -13.89 0.04 -9.20
N GLN A 34 -13.40 -1.17 -9.41
CA GLN A 34 -12.09 -1.60 -8.90
C GLN A 34 -10.94 -0.79 -9.51
N GLN A 35 -11.07 -0.39 -10.77
CA GLN A 35 -10.06 0.39 -11.47
C GLN A 35 -10.07 1.89 -11.08
N ILE A 36 -11.25 2.48 -10.81
CA ILE A 36 -11.40 3.89 -10.42
C ILE A 36 -11.03 4.12 -8.95
N PHE A 37 -11.36 3.19 -8.06
CA PHE A 37 -11.11 3.36 -6.63
C PHE A 37 -9.74 2.86 -6.18
N GLY A 38 -8.87 2.41 -7.12
CA GLY A 38 -7.56 1.86 -6.74
C GLY A 38 -7.69 0.79 -5.67
N MET A 39 -8.80 0.02 -5.72
CA MET A 39 -8.99 -1.04 -4.74
C MET A 39 -7.81 -1.97 -4.84
N ALA A 40 -7.06 -2.01 -3.79
CA ALA A 40 -5.93 -2.86 -3.57
C ALA A 40 -6.23 -4.26 -4.05
N ASN A 41 -5.27 -4.87 -4.66
CA ASN A 41 -5.29 -6.29 -4.91
C ASN A 41 -5.72 -6.99 -3.61
N PRO A 42 -6.87 -7.68 -3.55
CA PRO A 42 -7.36 -8.34 -2.32
C PRO A 42 -6.38 -9.38 -1.78
N ASN A 43 -5.37 -9.74 -2.56
CA ASN A 43 -4.29 -10.63 -2.17
C ASN A 43 -3.08 -9.93 -1.53
N ILE A 44 -3.04 -8.59 -1.48
CA ILE A 44 -2.00 -7.88 -0.72
C ILE A 44 -2.30 -8.08 0.76
N LYS A 45 -1.71 -9.11 1.32
CA LYS A 45 -1.71 -9.39 2.75
C LYS A 45 -0.75 -8.42 3.44
N GLN A 46 -0.70 -8.47 4.75
CA GLN A 46 0.15 -7.63 5.57
C GLN A 46 1.60 -7.59 5.04
N PHE A 47 2.09 -6.38 4.75
CA PHE A 47 3.47 -6.20 4.32
C PHE A 47 4.41 -6.47 5.49
N ILE A 48 5.33 -7.40 5.31
CA ILE A 48 6.35 -7.78 6.30
C ILE A 48 7.71 -7.56 5.66
N VAL A 49 8.56 -6.79 6.33
CA VAL A 49 9.97 -6.65 5.98
C VAL A 49 10.76 -7.73 6.68
N LYS A 50 11.63 -8.40 5.95
CA LYS A 50 12.55 -9.40 6.47
C LYS A 50 13.99 -8.94 6.22
N ASP A 51 14.90 -9.15 7.18
CA ASP A 51 16.33 -8.99 6.96
C ASP A 51 17.01 -10.31 6.55
N LYS A 52 18.27 -10.24 6.13
CA LYS A 52 19.07 -11.42 5.75
C LYS A 52 19.33 -12.39 6.92
N LYS A 53 19.18 -11.94 8.16
CA LYS A 53 19.33 -12.78 9.37
C LYS A 53 18.06 -13.54 9.71
N GLY A 54 16.95 -13.21 9.04
CA GLY A 54 15.65 -13.84 9.27
C GLY A 54 14.74 -13.09 10.23
N ASN A 55 15.13 -11.92 10.75
CA ASN A 55 14.27 -11.08 11.56
C ASN A 55 13.10 -10.55 10.71
N LEU A 56 11.91 -10.49 11.31
CA LEU A 56 10.68 -10.02 10.67
C LEU A 56 10.21 -8.74 11.35
N PHE A 57 9.94 -7.72 10.55
CA PHE A 57 9.44 -6.42 10.99
C PHE A 57 8.08 -6.16 10.36
N SER A 58 7.11 -5.83 11.18
CA SER A 58 5.74 -5.55 10.72
C SER A 58 5.16 -4.32 11.39
N MET A 59 4.14 -3.76 10.77
CA MET A 59 3.32 -2.73 11.40
C MET A 59 2.71 -3.25 12.69
N ASN A 60 2.47 -2.35 13.64
CA ASN A 60 1.99 -2.68 15.00
C ASN A 60 2.95 -3.48 15.89
N MET A 61 4.15 -3.82 15.42
CA MET A 61 5.20 -4.35 16.29
C MET A 61 5.65 -3.25 17.27
N LYS A 62 5.94 -3.60 18.51
CA LYS A 62 6.50 -2.65 19.47
C LYS A 62 7.95 -2.33 19.14
N ILE A 63 8.34 -1.07 19.32
CA ILE A 63 9.71 -0.62 19.01
C ILE A 63 10.78 -1.28 19.86
N GLU A 64 10.44 -1.66 21.10
CA GLU A 64 11.34 -2.39 22.00
C GLU A 64 11.78 -3.72 21.37
N LYS A 65 10.86 -4.40 20.67
CA LYS A 65 11.18 -5.67 20.00
C LYS A 65 12.14 -5.48 18.83
N VAL A 66 12.05 -4.35 18.13
CA VAL A 66 13.04 -3.99 17.10
C VAL A 66 14.41 -3.78 17.72
N THR A 67 14.47 -3.08 18.86
CA THR A 67 15.72 -2.85 19.60
C THR A 67 16.33 -4.17 20.11
N GLU A 68 15.51 -5.12 20.53
CA GLU A 68 15.98 -6.46 20.91
C GLU A 68 16.63 -7.20 19.71
N MET A 69 16.08 -7.05 18.50
CA MET A 69 16.58 -7.73 17.30
C MET A 69 17.78 -7.03 16.65
N LEU A 70 17.79 -5.69 16.61
CA LEU A 70 18.80 -4.90 15.88
C LEU A 70 19.83 -4.23 16.78
N GLY A 71 19.63 -4.23 18.11
CA GLY A 71 20.50 -3.55 19.06
C GLY A 71 20.19 -2.05 19.16
N THR A 72 21.21 -1.27 19.54
CA THR A 72 21.09 0.18 19.71
C THR A 72 20.94 0.88 18.35
N PRO A 73 19.93 1.76 18.17
CA PRO A 73 19.80 2.53 16.95
C PRO A 73 20.97 3.52 16.74
N LYS A 74 21.30 3.82 15.49
CA LYS A 74 22.28 4.83 15.11
C LYS A 74 21.86 6.25 15.51
N SER A 75 20.56 6.53 15.39
CA SER A 75 19.97 7.78 15.82
C SER A 75 18.52 7.59 16.23
N SER A 76 18.07 8.49 17.12
CA SER A 76 16.66 8.63 17.51
C SER A 76 16.28 10.10 17.40
N GLU A 77 15.15 10.38 16.79
CA GLU A 77 14.65 11.74 16.53
C GLU A 77 13.20 11.84 17.03
N ASN A 78 12.92 12.88 17.80
CA ASN A 78 11.56 13.28 18.12
C ASN A 78 11.03 14.15 16.98
N LEU A 79 10.02 13.69 16.27
CA LEU A 79 9.41 14.40 15.15
C LEU A 79 8.21 15.26 15.56
N TRP A 80 7.81 15.24 16.82
CA TRP A 80 6.68 16.02 17.33
C TRP A 80 6.80 17.51 17.03
N GLU A 81 8.01 18.06 17.17
CA GLU A 81 8.26 19.48 16.88
C GLU A 81 8.01 19.84 15.41
N LYS A 82 8.14 18.87 14.50
CA LYS A 82 7.89 19.05 13.06
C LYS A 82 6.42 18.87 12.68
N TYR A 83 5.66 18.16 13.50
CA TYR A 83 4.26 17.79 13.25
C TYR A 83 3.42 18.02 14.52
N PRO A 84 3.31 19.30 14.98
CA PRO A 84 2.63 19.62 16.25
C PRO A 84 1.12 19.37 16.20
N GLU A 85 0.54 19.22 15.01
CA GLU A 85 -0.85 18.84 14.80
C GLU A 85 -1.15 17.37 15.11
N ALA A 86 -0.12 16.53 15.21
CA ALA A 86 -0.30 15.15 15.62
C ALA A 86 -0.83 15.09 17.07
N SER A 87 -1.80 14.25 17.34
CA SER A 87 -2.44 14.11 18.65
C SER A 87 -1.59 13.37 19.69
N CYS A 88 -0.45 12.79 19.28
CA CYS A 88 0.48 12.03 20.12
C CYS A 88 1.92 12.21 19.63
N GLY A 89 2.91 11.93 20.48
CA GLY A 89 4.33 12.01 20.11
C GLY A 89 4.67 11.06 18.97
N PHE A 90 5.45 11.55 18.02
CA PHE A 90 5.88 10.79 16.85
C PHE A 90 7.40 10.76 16.79
N TYR A 91 7.96 9.57 16.74
CA TYR A 91 9.39 9.31 16.86
C TYR A 91 9.91 8.51 15.68
N LYS A 92 11.19 8.75 15.34
CA LYS A 92 11.94 7.97 14.36
C LYS A 92 13.17 7.38 15.02
N VAL A 93 13.42 6.09 14.79
CA VAL A 93 14.71 5.45 15.10
C VAL A 93 15.31 4.91 13.81
N GLN A 94 16.62 5.07 13.66
CA GLN A 94 17.34 4.69 12.45
C GLN A 94 18.42 3.67 12.75
N TYR A 95 18.44 2.61 11.96
CA TYR A 95 19.48 1.59 11.90
C TYR A 95 20.17 1.60 10.54
N ASP A 96 21.08 0.67 10.28
CA ASP A 96 21.72 0.52 8.97
C ASP A 96 20.70 0.08 7.92
N GLY A 97 20.41 0.95 6.97
CA GLY A 97 19.52 0.67 5.84
C GLY A 97 18.03 0.58 6.15
N ILE A 98 17.60 0.84 7.38
CA ILE A 98 16.19 0.80 7.77
C ILE A 98 15.88 1.83 8.86
N SER A 99 14.69 2.43 8.80
CA SER A 99 14.16 3.31 9.84
C SER A 99 12.76 2.88 10.25
N PHE A 100 12.43 3.08 11.52
CA PHE A 100 11.12 2.82 12.08
C PHE A 100 10.56 4.09 12.67
N TYR A 101 9.28 4.33 12.39
CA TYR A 101 8.53 5.45 12.97
C TYR A 101 7.43 4.86 13.86
N TYR A 102 7.24 5.45 15.02
CA TYR A 102 6.28 4.95 16.01
C TYR A 102 5.67 6.09 16.81
N TYR A 103 4.51 5.82 17.40
CA TYR A 103 3.84 6.73 18.32
C TYR A 103 4.18 6.37 19.77
N ASP A 104 4.36 7.39 20.63
CA ASP A 104 4.67 7.20 22.04
C ASP A 104 3.51 6.62 22.87
N ILE A 105 2.27 6.81 22.40
CA ILE A 105 1.08 6.36 23.11
C ILE A 105 1.03 4.83 23.31
N ASP A 106 1.60 4.06 22.41
CA ASP A 106 1.59 2.60 22.46
C ASP A 106 2.90 1.94 22.01
N ASN A 107 3.90 2.74 21.63
CA ASN A 107 5.20 2.33 21.12
C ASN A 107 5.15 1.40 19.90
N LYS A 108 4.07 1.48 19.12
CA LYS A 108 3.90 0.64 17.94
C LYS A 108 4.37 1.32 16.66
N ILE A 109 4.98 0.51 15.80
CA ILE A 109 5.45 0.95 14.50
C ILE A 109 4.28 1.35 13.62
N ALA A 110 4.35 2.59 13.11
CA ALA A 110 3.41 3.18 12.17
C ALA A 110 3.98 3.29 10.74
N ARG A 111 5.32 3.26 10.59
CA ARG A 111 5.98 3.29 9.30
C ARG A 111 7.35 2.62 9.38
N ILE A 112 7.73 1.94 8.30
CA ILE A 112 9.05 1.33 8.11
C ILE A 112 9.59 1.83 6.78
N ASP A 113 10.78 2.46 6.78
CA ASP A 113 11.48 2.90 5.57
C ASP A 113 12.71 2.03 5.37
N VAL A 114 12.92 1.55 4.14
CA VAL A 114 14.05 0.68 3.76
C VAL A 114 14.89 1.37 2.68
N TYR A 115 16.21 1.41 2.89
CA TYR A 115 17.16 2.15 2.06
C TYR A 115 18.27 1.29 1.45
N ASN A 116 18.31 -0.01 1.75
CA ASN A 116 19.31 -0.91 1.19
C ASN A 116 18.76 -2.31 0.90
N SER A 117 19.54 -3.13 0.22
CA SER A 117 19.17 -4.48 -0.20
C SER A 117 19.34 -5.57 0.87
N GLU A 118 19.68 -5.19 2.12
CA GLU A 118 19.75 -6.14 3.24
C GLU A 118 18.35 -6.50 3.77
N TYR A 119 17.35 -5.69 3.41
CA TYR A 119 15.96 -5.83 3.79
C TYR A 119 15.07 -6.03 2.57
N PHE A 120 14.09 -6.89 2.67
CA PHE A 120 13.18 -7.22 1.56
C PHE A 120 11.78 -7.54 2.06
N ILE A 121 10.81 -7.43 1.18
CA ILE A 121 9.43 -7.80 1.47
C ILE A 121 9.31 -9.32 1.44
N LEU A 122 8.78 -9.91 2.51
CA LEU A 122 8.78 -11.36 2.76
C LEU A 122 8.13 -12.16 1.61
N ASP A 123 6.98 -11.72 1.10
CA ASP A 123 6.18 -12.52 0.19
C ASP A 123 6.71 -12.60 -1.25
N ASN A 124 7.47 -11.60 -1.69
CA ASN A 124 7.89 -11.48 -3.09
C ASN A 124 9.36 -11.10 -3.27
N ASN A 125 10.13 -11.02 -2.18
CA ASN A 125 11.55 -10.68 -2.16
C ASN A 125 11.90 -9.35 -2.84
N ILE A 126 10.94 -8.41 -2.93
CA ILE A 126 11.20 -7.06 -3.44
C ILE A 126 12.09 -6.31 -2.46
N THR A 127 13.14 -5.70 -2.98
CA THR A 127 14.13 -4.94 -2.22
C THR A 127 14.62 -3.74 -3.02
N VAL A 128 15.50 -2.94 -2.42
CA VAL A 128 16.27 -1.89 -3.13
C VAL A 128 17.05 -2.51 -4.27
N GLY A 129 16.97 -1.89 -5.45
CA GLY A 129 17.51 -2.42 -6.71
C GLY A 129 16.51 -3.21 -7.55
N THR A 130 15.33 -3.58 -7.02
CA THR A 130 14.29 -4.25 -7.81
C THR A 130 13.72 -3.30 -8.87
N SER A 131 13.60 -3.78 -10.13
CA SER A 131 13.08 -2.96 -11.22
C SER A 131 11.60 -2.63 -11.05
N GLU A 132 11.20 -1.45 -11.53
CA GLU A 132 9.79 -1.01 -11.55
C GLU A 132 8.87 -2.05 -12.20
N LYS A 133 9.33 -2.66 -13.31
CA LYS A 133 8.58 -3.72 -14.00
C LYS A 133 8.25 -4.88 -13.07
N ASN A 134 9.21 -5.33 -12.27
CA ASN A 134 9.00 -6.43 -11.33
C ASN A 134 8.07 -6.02 -10.19
N ILE A 135 8.17 -4.79 -9.68
CA ILE A 135 7.27 -4.26 -8.67
C ILE A 135 5.83 -4.27 -9.21
N LYS A 136 5.61 -3.70 -10.39
CA LYS A 136 4.28 -3.66 -11.03
C LYS A 136 3.75 -5.05 -11.36
N SER A 137 4.58 -6.02 -11.71
CA SER A 137 4.14 -7.39 -11.95
C SER A 137 3.65 -8.10 -10.68
N ASN A 138 4.17 -7.75 -9.51
CA ASN A 138 3.77 -8.33 -8.22
C ASN A 138 2.53 -7.64 -7.62
N TYR A 139 2.43 -6.31 -7.75
CA TYR A 139 1.38 -5.53 -7.08
C TYR A 139 0.27 -5.06 -8.03
N GLY A 140 0.45 -5.17 -9.34
CA GLY A 140 -0.53 -4.73 -10.34
C GLY A 140 -0.52 -3.22 -10.58
N ILE A 141 -1.71 -2.64 -10.75
CA ILE A 141 -1.87 -1.20 -11.01
C ILE A 141 -1.69 -0.43 -9.71
N PRO A 142 -0.76 0.56 -9.67
CA PRO A 142 -0.57 1.38 -8.48
C PRO A 142 -1.78 2.30 -8.22
N TRP A 143 -2.02 2.59 -6.97
CA TRP A 143 -3.00 3.58 -6.55
C TRP A 143 -2.59 5.00 -6.96
N SER A 144 -1.29 5.30 -6.86
CA SER A 144 -0.73 6.60 -7.23
C SER A 144 0.64 6.44 -7.85
N GLU A 145 0.93 7.22 -8.90
CA GLU A 145 2.27 7.42 -9.46
C GLU A 145 2.54 8.92 -9.56
N GLN A 146 3.64 9.38 -8.96
CA GLN A 146 4.05 10.78 -9.00
C GLN A 146 5.53 10.88 -9.34
N LYS A 147 5.87 11.78 -10.26
CA LYS A 147 7.26 12.16 -10.54
C LYS A 147 7.61 13.44 -9.78
N PHE A 148 8.76 13.47 -9.16
CA PHE A 148 9.27 14.64 -8.47
C PHE A 148 10.78 14.73 -8.60
N MET A 149 11.34 15.89 -8.29
CA MET A 149 12.78 16.06 -8.17
C MET A 149 13.15 15.91 -6.69
N ASP A 150 14.01 14.94 -6.39
CA ASP A 150 14.53 14.83 -5.02
C ASP A 150 15.36 16.08 -4.67
N PRO A 151 15.01 16.81 -3.60
CA PRO A 151 15.67 18.06 -3.25
C PRO A 151 17.12 17.88 -2.83
N ILE A 152 17.52 16.69 -2.41
CA ILE A 152 18.88 16.39 -1.94
C ILE A 152 19.76 15.95 -3.11
N SER A 153 19.38 14.87 -3.78
CA SER A 153 20.16 14.29 -4.90
C SER A 153 20.07 15.09 -6.18
N LYS A 154 19.03 15.97 -6.31
CA LYS A 154 18.69 16.71 -7.54
C LYS A 154 18.40 15.80 -8.73
N ARG A 155 18.03 14.55 -8.49
CA ARG A 155 17.60 13.59 -9.50
C ARG A 155 16.09 13.50 -9.56
N TYR A 156 15.59 13.13 -10.73
CA TYR A 156 14.18 12.80 -10.87
C TYR A 156 13.93 11.41 -10.30
N GLU A 157 12.94 11.33 -9.43
CA GLU A 157 12.42 10.09 -8.88
C GLU A 157 10.95 9.95 -9.21
N LYS A 158 10.47 8.72 -9.21
CA LYS A 158 9.07 8.39 -9.31
C LYS A 158 8.63 7.65 -8.05
N GLU A 159 7.61 8.15 -7.39
CA GLU A 159 6.97 7.44 -6.30
C GLU A 159 5.78 6.64 -6.83
N ILE A 160 5.74 5.35 -6.50
CA ILE A 160 4.66 4.43 -6.83
C ILE A 160 4.08 3.92 -5.52
N ARG A 161 2.76 4.09 -5.32
CA ARG A 161 2.07 3.67 -4.10
C ARG A 161 1.03 2.62 -4.38
N TYR A 162 0.98 1.64 -3.49
CA TYR A 162 -0.07 0.63 -3.40
C TYR A 162 -0.68 0.69 -2.01
N SER A 163 -1.98 0.63 -1.91
CA SER A 163 -2.67 0.64 -0.62
C SER A 163 -3.75 -0.42 -0.56
N THR A 164 -4.05 -0.87 0.65
CA THR A 164 -5.15 -1.77 0.96
C THR A 164 -6.07 -1.07 1.95
N ILE A 165 -7.35 -0.96 1.65
CA ILE A 165 -8.36 -0.49 2.60
C ILE A 165 -8.64 -1.64 3.56
N HIS A 166 -8.40 -1.44 4.84
CA HIS A 166 -8.56 -2.53 5.79
C HIS A 166 -9.73 -2.42 6.74
N THR A 167 -10.17 -1.26 7.13
CA THR A 167 -11.26 -1.21 8.13
C THR A 167 -11.85 0.18 8.23
N LYS A 168 -13.18 0.26 8.31
CA LYS A 168 -13.87 1.42 8.85
C LYS A 168 -13.91 1.26 10.36
N LEU A 169 -13.17 2.06 11.09
CA LEU A 169 -13.34 2.18 12.53
C LEU A 169 -14.23 3.39 12.85
N TYR A 170 -15.19 3.17 13.72
CA TYR A 170 -16.06 4.23 14.23
C TYR A 170 -15.39 4.84 15.47
N PHE A 171 -14.86 6.03 15.33
CA PHE A 171 -14.37 6.82 16.46
C PHE A 171 -15.28 8.05 16.61
N ASN A 172 -15.96 8.20 17.76
CA ASN A 172 -16.80 9.37 18.09
C ASN A 172 -17.76 9.80 16.98
N ALA A 173 -18.51 8.85 16.38
CA ALA A 173 -19.44 9.07 15.27
C ALA A 173 -18.82 9.53 13.93
N GLN A 174 -17.50 9.54 13.80
CA GLN A 174 -16.81 9.71 12.54
C GLN A 174 -16.25 8.36 12.06
N THR A 175 -16.39 8.10 10.76
CA THR A 175 -15.77 6.93 10.13
C THR A 175 -14.38 7.32 9.66
N CYS A 176 -13.35 6.70 10.24
CA CYS A 176 -11.98 6.81 9.72
C CYS A 176 -11.65 5.57 8.91
N ASP A 177 -11.21 5.75 7.69
CA ASP A 177 -10.69 4.67 6.88
C ASP A 177 -9.19 4.48 7.18
N TYR A 178 -8.81 3.25 7.53
CA TYR A 178 -7.42 2.90 7.76
C TYR A 178 -6.83 2.26 6.51
N TYR A 179 -5.70 2.78 6.06
CA TYR A 179 -4.98 2.25 4.92
C TYR A 179 -3.65 1.67 5.37
N TYR A 180 -3.41 0.41 5.01
CA TYR A 180 -2.05 -0.09 4.92
C TYR A 180 -1.56 0.15 3.51
N GLY A 181 -0.35 0.68 3.38
CA GLY A 181 0.21 0.95 2.09
C GLY A 181 1.69 0.61 2.02
N ILE A 182 2.16 0.47 0.79
CA ILE A 182 3.57 0.39 0.46
C ILE A 182 3.85 1.38 -0.65
N GLY A 183 4.93 2.13 -0.51
CA GLY A 183 5.43 3.04 -1.53
C GLY A 183 6.86 2.68 -1.93
N PHE A 184 7.16 2.87 -3.20
CA PHE A 184 8.48 2.66 -3.79
C PHE A 184 8.97 3.95 -4.41
N TYR A 185 10.17 4.36 -4.08
CA TYR A 185 10.89 5.42 -4.79
C TYR A 185 11.74 4.78 -5.89
N ILE A 186 11.43 5.10 -7.13
CA ILE A 186 12.05 4.56 -8.32
C ILE A 186 12.93 5.65 -8.94
N ASP A 187 14.19 5.35 -9.15
CA ASP A 187 15.09 6.18 -9.93
C ASP A 187 14.57 6.31 -11.37
N ALA A 188 14.38 7.53 -11.84
CA ALA A 188 13.73 7.77 -13.13
C ALA A 188 14.62 7.43 -14.33
N GLU A 189 15.94 7.26 -14.15
CA GLU A 189 16.90 6.91 -15.20
C GLU A 189 17.08 5.40 -15.29
N THR A 190 17.33 4.76 -14.14
CA THR A 190 17.61 3.32 -14.08
C THR A 190 16.35 2.46 -13.99
N LEU A 191 15.21 3.05 -13.62
CA LEU A 191 13.93 2.40 -13.34
C LEU A 191 14.03 1.33 -12.24
N ASN A 192 14.98 1.50 -11.32
CA ASN A 192 15.16 0.62 -10.17
C ASN A 192 14.71 1.30 -8.89
N CYS A 193 14.29 0.50 -7.94
CA CYS A 193 13.89 0.95 -6.60
C CYS A 193 15.10 1.46 -5.81
N ASN A 194 15.08 2.72 -5.39
CA ASN A 194 16.10 3.32 -4.53
C ASN A 194 15.81 3.10 -3.05
N SER A 195 14.53 3.12 -2.70
CA SER A 195 14.04 2.85 -1.36
C SER A 195 12.57 2.48 -1.42
N PHE A 196 12.06 1.86 -0.36
CA PHE A 196 10.64 1.63 -0.20
C PHE A 196 10.23 1.85 1.24
N TYR A 197 8.93 2.07 1.45
CA TYR A 197 8.37 2.23 2.77
C TYR A 197 7.03 1.53 2.90
N ILE A 198 6.75 1.04 4.08
CA ILE A 198 5.46 0.51 4.48
C ILE A 198 4.87 1.48 5.49
N PHE A 199 3.61 1.81 5.34
CA PHE A 199 2.99 2.81 6.19
C PHE A 199 1.57 2.43 6.56
N TRP A 200 1.14 3.01 7.66
CA TRP A 200 -0.24 3.03 8.11
C TRP A 200 -0.71 4.48 8.10
N ASN A 201 -1.77 4.77 7.38
CA ASN A 201 -2.34 6.11 7.30
C ASN A 201 -3.77 6.12 7.82
N TYR A 202 -4.11 7.23 8.47
CA TYR A 202 -5.46 7.57 8.88
C TYR A 202 -5.95 8.65 7.91
N ASP A 203 -6.99 8.40 7.14
CA ASP A 203 -7.73 9.48 6.49
C ASP A 203 -8.79 10.00 7.48
N ASN A 204 -8.63 11.26 7.86
CA ASN A 204 -9.62 11.99 8.63
C ASN A 204 -10.73 12.52 7.72
#